data_86dd9a39f5ede0b69fc5c383145cb8a9
#
_entry.id   86dd9a39f5ede0b69fc5c383145cb8a9
#
_cell.length_a   1.000
_cell.length_b   1.000
_cell.length_c   1.000
_cell.angle_alpha   90.00
_cell.angle_beta   90.00
_cell.angle_gamma   90.00
#
_symmetry.space_group_name_H-M   'P 1'
#
loop_
_entity.id
_entity.type
_entity.pdbx_description
1 polymer ?
#
loop_
_entity_poly.entity_id
_entity_poly.type
_entity_poly.pdbx_seq_one_letter_code
_entity_poly.pdbx_strand_id
1 'polypeptide(L)'
;MAIFAAATRLATKREQTLCTVFEWYDFYLYGSLSAIIAAQFFSGVNPTAAFIFALMAFAAGFAVRPFGAIVFGRLGDLVGRKYTFLITIMIMGLSTFIVGILPSYATWGIAAPIILILLRLFQGLALGGEYGGAATYVAEHAPHGRRGFYTSWIQTTATLGLFLSLLVILGTRTWMGEEAFAEWGWRIPFLLSILLLAISVWIRLTLSESPVFKRMKEEGKTSKAPLTEAFGRWENAKVALIALFGGTAGQAVVWYTGQFYALFFLTQTLKVDGATANILIALSLLIGTPFFVVFGWLSDKIGRKPIILGGCLVAALTYFPLFSLITHYANPALEQAQASAPVTVVADPSECSFQFNPVGTSKFVTSCDIAKSFLARNSVNYSNEAAAAGTVASIKVGDQVITSFAGAGLPANELKARSDAFNASMTEVIREAGYPAKADPTQINKTMVVVLLTVLVLFVTMVYGPIAALLVELFPTRIRYTAMSLPYHIGNGWFGGFLPTTAFAMVAATGNIYYGLWYPIIVAVMTFVIGLFLMPETKDRDLRDWH
;
A
#
# COMPACT_ATOMS: atom_id res chain seq x y z
N MET A 1 19.29 39.82 -0.56
CA MET A 1 18.01 39.28 -0.05
C MET A 1 17.48 38.11 -0.88
N ALA A 2 17.39 38.18 -2.21
CA ALA A 2 16.86 37.08 -3.04
C ALA A 2 17.68 35.77 -2.98
N ILE A 3 18.98 35.82 -2.94
CA ILE A 3 19.89 34.65 -2.84
C ILE A 3 19.77 33.97 -1.46
N PHE A 4 19.64 34.76 -0.38
CA PHE A 4 19.42 34.23 0.97
C PHE A 4 18.05 33.55 1.09
N ALA A 5 17.01 34.15 0.52
CA ALA A 5 15.67 33.57 0.48
C ALA A 5 15.59 32.28 -0.40
N ALA A 6 16.39 32.20 -1.46
CA ALA A 6 16.51 30.99 -2.28
C ALA A 6 17.29 29.89 -1.56
N ALA A 7 18.36 30.21 -0.85
CA ALA A 7 19.15 29.28 -0.06
C ALA A 7 18.32 28.70 1.12
N THR A 8 17.58 29.55 1.83
CA THR A 8 16.69 29.12 2.93
C THR A 8 15.56 28.21 2.41
N ARG A 9 14.97 28.51 1.24
CA ARG A 9 13.94 27.65 0.62
C ARG A 9 14.48 26.30 0.16
N LEU A 10 15.71 26.24 -0.34
CA LEU A 10 16.39 25.01 -0.72
C LEU A 10 16.76 24.16 0.51
N ALA A 11 17.21 24.79 1.59
CA ALA A 11 17.47 24.13 2.86
C ALA A 11 16.20 23.51 3.44
N THR A 12 15.14 24.29 3.58
CA THR A 12 13.83 23.83 4.09
C THR A 12 13.27 22.62 3.29
N LYS A 13 13.46 22.63 1.96
CA LYS A 13 13.06 21.53 1.08
C LYS A 13 13.86 20.26 1.35
N ARG A 14 15.20 20.37 1.46
CA ARG A 14 16.09 19.23 1.72
C ARG A 14 15.82 18.61 3.09
N GLU A 15 15.66 19.43 4.09
CA GLU A 15 15.43 19.02 5.47
C GLU A 15 14.12 18.25 5.63
N GLN A 16 13.04 18.69 4.99
CA GLN A 16 11.76 18.01 5.06
C GLN A 16 11.73 16.71 4.26
N THR A 17 12.37 16.68 3.10
CA THR A 17 12.50 15.46 2.30
C THR A 17 13.22 14.37 3.09
N LEU A 18 14.29 14.70 3.83
CA LEU A 18 15.03 13.75 4.68
C LEU A 18 14.14 13.17 5.80
N CYS A 19 13.37 14.01 6.49
CA CYS A 19 12.49 13.53 7.55
C CYS A 19 11.47 12.50 7.02
N THR A 20 10.84 12.77 5.88
CA THR A 20 9.86 11.86 5.29
C THR A 20 10.49 10.55 4.77
N VAL A 21 11.79 10.55 4.38
CA VAL A 21 12.53 9.31 4.07
C VAL A 21 12.59 8.40 5.30
N PHE A 22 12.86 8.95 6.48
CA PHE A 22 12.96 8.16 7.71
C PHE A 22 11.61 7.56 8.12
N GLU A 23 10.52 8.26 7.87
CA GLU A 23 9.16 7.78 8.10
C GLU A 23 8.81 6.59 7.21
N TRP A 24 9.16 6.66 5.93
CA TRP A 24 9.00 5.55 5.01
C TRP A 24 9.93 4.38 5.34
N TYR A 25 11.15 4.66 5.83
CA TYR A 25 12.04 3.64 6.36
C TYR A 25 11.36 2.84 7.47
N ASP A 26 10.83 3.51 8.48
CA ASP A 26 10.12 2.88 9.62
C ASP A 26 8.91 2.04 9.14
N PHE A 27 8.19 2.52 8.16
CA PHE A 27 7.05 1.82 7.59
C PHE A 27 7.46 0.54 6.85
N TYR A 28 8.49 0.61 6.02
CA TYR A 28 8.94 -0.54 5.22
C TYR A 28 9.67 -1.61 6.04
N LEU A 29 10.28 -1.27 7.16
CA LEU A 29 10.93 -2.25 8.05
C LEU A 29 9.99 -3.38 8.42
N TYR A 30 8.79 -3.06 8.87
CA TYR A 30 7.83 -4.07 9.29
C TYR A 30 7.40 -4.97 8.13
N GLY A 31 7.09 -4.39 6.98
CA GLY A 31 6.71 -5.15 5.79
C GLY A 31 7.82 -6.10 5.33
N SER A 32 9.05 -5.60 5.28
CA SER A 32 10.22 -6.37 4.83
C SER A 32 10.63 -7.49 5.81
N LEU A 33 10.32 -7.32 7.10
CA LEU A 33 10.65 -8.28 8.16
C LEU A 33 9.44 -9.08 8.66
N SER A 34 8.31 -9.02 7.97
CA SER A 34 7.04 -9.62 8.41
C SER A 34 7.13 -11.11 8.73
N ALA A 35 7.90 -11.88 7.97
CA ALA A 35 8.12 -13.31 8.23
C ALA A 35 8.85 -13.56 9.56
N ILE A 36 9.87 -12.76 9.86
CA ILE A 36 10.61 -12.85 11.13
C ILE A 36 9.73 -12.39 12.29
N ILE A 37 8.98 -11.29 12.10
CA ILE A 37 8.03 -10.80 13.10
C ILE A 37 6.96 -11.86 13.39
N ALA A 38 6.45 -12.55 12.36
CA ALA A 38 5.52 -13.66 12.53
C ALA A 38 6.11 -14.76 13.43
N ALA A 39 7.34 -15.18 13.19
CA ALA A 39 8.02 -16.20 13.97
C ALA A 39 8.30 -15.75 15.42
N GLN A 40 8.65 -14.50 15.64
CA GLN A 40 9.03 -13.96 16.95
C GLN A 40 7.83 -13.63 17.86
N PHE A 41 6.75 -13.10 17.28
CA PHE A 41 5.63 -12.58 18.07
C PHE A 41 4.37 -13.45 18.05
N PHE A 42 4.25 -14.36 17.10
CA PHE A 42 3.07 -15.22 16.92
C PHE A 42 3.43 -16.71 16.95
N SER A 43 4.54 -17.08 17.57
CA SER A 43 5.02 -18.47 17.64
C SER A 43 4.11 -19.41 18.46
N GLY A 44 3.16 -18.87 19.24
CA GLY A 44 2.15 -19.66 19.96
C GLY A 44 1.03 -20.26 19.09
N VAL A 45 1.02 -19.97 17.79
CA VAL A 45 0.06 -20.48 16.81
C VAL A 45 0.81 -21.12 15.64
N ASN A 46 0.09 -21.86 14.77
CA ASN A 46 0.75 -22.48 13.62
C ASN A 46 1.37 -21.41 12.68
N PRO A 47 2.42 -21.74 11.89
CA PRO A 47 3.16 -20.77 11.09
C PRO A 47 2.29 -19.97 10.10
N THR A 48 1.25 -20.60 9.53
CA THR A 48 0.33 -19.90 8.62
C THR A 48 -0.50 -18.86 9.36
N ALA A 49 -1.05 -19.20 10.53
CA ALA A 49 -1.78 -18.26 11.36
C ALA A 49 -0.86 -17.14 11.90
N ALA A 50 0.37 -17.46 12.26
CA ALA A 50 1.37 -16.48 12.69
C ALA A 50 1.63 -15.43 11.60
N PHE A 51 1.81 -15.86 10.37
CA PHE A 51 2.01 -14.97 9.23
C PHE A 51 0.76 -14.11 8.94
N ILE A 52 -0.43 -14.72 9.02
CA ILE A 52 -1.71 -13.99 8.89
C ILE A 52 -1.81 -12.90 9.97
N PHE A 53 -1.51 -13.20 11.23
CA PHE A 53 -1.55 -12.21 12.31
C PHE A 53 -0.53 -11.09 12.13
N ALA A 54 0.65 -11.38 11.59
CA ALA A 54 1.63 -10.35 11.25
C ALA A 54 1.11 -9.42 10.14
N LEU A 55 0.47 -9.97 9.11
CA LEU A 55 -0.19 -9.18 8.07
C LEU A 55 -1.39 -8.37 8.58
N MET A 56 -2.15 -8.94 9.53
CA MET A 56 -3.25 -8.21 10.20
C MET A 56 -2.73 -7.01 10.99
N ALA A 57 -1.62 -7.16 11.72
CA ALA A 57 -0.99 -6.06 12.42
C ALA A 57 -0.53 -4.96 11.45
N PHE A 58 -0.07 -5.34 10.25
CA PHE A 58 0.23 -4.39 9.18
C PHE A 58 -1.04 -3.68 8.67
N ALA A 59 -2.10 -4.44 8.37
CA ALA A 59 -3.39 -3.90 7.90
C ALA A 59 -4.08 -2.98 8.93
N ALA A 60 -3.94 -3.27 10.23
CA ALA A 60 -4.48 -2.43 11.30
C ALA A 60 -3.92 -1.00 11.24
N GLY A 61 -2.62 -0.85 10.90
CA GLY A 61 -2.02 0.46 10.67
C GLY A 61 -2.71 1.26 9.55
N PHE A 62 -3.17 0.61 8.48
CA PHE A 62 -3.91 1.29 7.40
C PHE A 62 -5.33 1.66 7.80
N ALA A 63 -6.01 0.76 8.53
CA ALA A 63 -7.40 0.97 8.92
C ALA A 63 -7.60 2.20 9.82
N VAL A 64 -6.61 2.53 10.68
CA VAL A 64 -6.69 3.66 11.62
C VAL A 64 -6.18 4.99 11.05
N ARG A 65 -5.57 5.03 9.86
CA ARG A 65 -5.06 6.28 9.25
C ARG A 65 -6.11 7.38 9.10
N PRO A 66 -7.36 7.12 8.66
CA PRO A 66 -8.39 8.16 8.60
C PRO A 66 -8.68 8.80 9.96
N PHE A 67 -8.65 8.02 11.05
CA PHE A 67 -8.82 8.55 12.40
C PHE A 67 -7.65 9.44 12.81
N GLY A 68 -6.43 9.05 12.48
CA GLY A 68 -5.23 9.88 12.63
C GLY A 68 -5.33 11.19 11.85
N ALA A 69 -5.86 11.14 10.62
CA ALA A 69 -6.10 12.32 9.79
C ALA A 69 -7.08 13.31 10.46
N ILE A 70 -8.13 12.80 11.10
CA ILE A 70 -9.09 13.62 11.85
C ILE A 70 -8.42 14.29 13.05
N VAL A 71 -7.68 13.52 13.87
CA VAL A 71 -7.05 14.01 15.10
C VAL A 71 -5.96 15.03 14.79
N PHE A 72 -4.99 14.62 13.97
CA PHE A 72 -3.81 15.46 13.67
C PHE A 72 -4.10 16.56 12.65
N GLY A 73 -5.04 16.36 11.75
CA GLY A 73 -5.52 17.41 10.85
C GLY A 73 -6.10 18.58 11.66
N ARG A 74 -7.02 18.28 12.60
CA ARG A 74 -7.57 19.28 13.52
C ARG A 74 -6.48 19.97 14.33
N LEU A 75 -5.56 19.21 14.88
CA LEU A 75 -4.47 19.76 15.70
C LEU A 75 -3.60 20.71 14.87
N GLY A 76 -3.29 20.36 13.62
CA GLY A 76 -2.49 21.18 12.71
C GLY A 76 -3.14 22.49 12.30
N ASP A 77 -4.48 22.53 12.18
CA ASP A 77 -5.21 23.76 11.88
C ASP A 77 -5.44 24.64 13.13
N LEU A 78 -5.44 24.06 14.33
CA LEU A 78 -5.61 24.80 15.60
C LEU A 78 -4.28 25.31 16.17
N VAL A 79 -3.28 24.43 16.27
CA VAL A 79 -2.02 24.71 16.99
C VAL A 79 -0.90 25.17 16.04
N GLY A 80 -0.85 24.59 14.85
CA GLY A 80 0.16 24.86 13.82
C GLY A 80 0.72 23.60 13.18
N ARG A 81 1.26 23.74 11.97
CA ARG A 81 1.75 22.64 11.14
C ARG A 81 3.01 22.03 11.75
N LYS A 82 3.93 22.86 12.23
CA LYS A 82 5.22 22.45 12.80
C LYS A 82 5.06 21.54 14.00
N TYR A 83 4.23 21.93 14.98
CA TYR A 83 4.06 21.19 16.24
C TYR A 83 3.35 19.86 16.02
N THR A 84 2.30 19.86 15.22
CA THR A 84 1.57 18.63 14.89
C THR A 84 2.47 17.61 14.21
N PHE A 85 3.26 18.07 13.27
CA PHE A 85 4.21 17.27 12.53
C PHE A 85 5.34 16.72 13.45
N LEU A 86 5.77 17.48 14.45
CA LEU A 86 6.72 17.00 15.47
C LEU A 86 6.12 15.88 16.33
N ILE A 87 4.86 16.00 16.75
CA ILE A 87 4.19 14.98 17.54
C ILE A 87 4.03 13.68 16.74
N THR A 88 3.61 13.75 15.49
CA THR A 88 3.41 12.56 14.66
C THR A 88 4.70 11.78 14.45
N ILE A 89 5.82 12.45 14.15
CA ILE A 89 7.10 11.76 13.98
C ILE A 89 7.63 11.14 15.28
N MET A 90 7.40 11.81 16.42
CA MET A 90 7.77 11.24 17.71
C MET A 90 7.00 9.94 18.01
N ILE A 91 5.69 9.93 17.74
CA ILE A 91 4.88 8.73 17.91
C ILE A 91 5.36 7.63 16.96
N MET A 92 5.61 7.96 15.68
CA MET A 92 6.08 7.01 14.68
C MET A 92 7.44 6.38 15.07
N GLY A 93 8.46 7.21 15.27
CA GLY A 93 9.82 6.75 15.55
C GLY A 93 9.95 6.04 16.88
N LEU A 94 9.29 6.52 17.96
CA LEU A 94 9.28 5.84 19.25
C LEU A 94 8.57 4.48 19.17
N SER A 95 7.43 4.40 18.47
CA SER A 95 6.73 3.14 18.29
C SER A 95 7.61 2.12 17.52
N THR A 96 8.31 2.56 16.48
CA THR A 96 9.24 1.71 15.72
C THR A 96 10.41 1.24 16.59
N PHE A 97 11.03 2.14 17.34
CA PHE A 97 12.11 1.80 18.25
C PHE A 97 11.68 0.78 19.31
N ILE A 98 10.49 0.97 19.90
CA ILE A 98 9.93 0.05 20.93
C ILE A 98 9.74 -1.35 20.36
N VAL A 99 9.36 -1.52 19.09
CA VAL A 99 9.29 -2.84 18.43
C VAL A 99 10.66 -3.54 18.51
N GLY A 100 11.76 -2.80 18.32
CA GLY A 100 13.14 -3.34 18.39
C GLY A 100 13.54 -3.87 19.77
N ILE A 101 13.01 -3.28 20.85
CA ILE A 101 13.28 -3.72 22.24
C ILE A 101 12.21 -4.65 22.81
N LEU A 102 11.09 -4.85 22.09
CA LEU A 102 9.97 -5.64 22.57
C LEU A 102 10.37 -7.11 22.73
N PRO A 103 10.16 -7.74 23.91
CA PRO A 103 10.38 -9.16 24.10
C PRO A 103 9.49 -10.01 23.19
N SER A 104 10.01 -11.19 22.79
CA SER A 104 9.26 -12.12 21.93
C SER A 104 8.13 -12.83 22.69
N TYR A 105 7.28 -13.56 21.94
CA TYR A 105 6.23 -14.40 22.51
C TYR A 105 6.78 -15.42 23.51
N ALA A 106 7.96 -15.97 23.26
CA ALA A 106 8.60 -16.95 24.16
C ALA A 106 8.87 -16.37 25.55
N THR A 107 9.06 -15.04 25.68
CA THR A 107 9.38 -14.39 26.96
C THR A 107 8.13 -13.80 27.63
N TRP A 108 7.26 -13.11 26.89
CA TRP A 108 6.10 -12.39 27.41
C TRP A 108 4.75 -13.01 27.03
N GLY A 109 4.74 -14.14 26.35
CA GLY A 109 3.51 -14.80 25.90
C GLY A 109 2.65 -13.86 25.07
N ILE A 110 1.33 -13.88 25.32
CA ILE A 110 0.32 -13.12 24.56
C ILE A 110 0.46 -11.59 24.70
N ALA A 111 1.17 -11.10 25.72
CA ALA A 111 1.38 -9.66 25.88
C ALA A 111 2.24 -9.07 24.74
N ALA A 112 3.21 -9.83 24.24
CA ALA A 112 4.09 -9.40 23.15
C ALA A 112 3.33 -9.04 21.85
N PRO A 113 2.48 -9.90 21.28
CA PRO A 113 1.70 -9.55 20.08
C PRO A 113 0.66 -8.45 20.34
N ILE A 114 0.06 -8.39 21.54
CA ILE A 114 -0.89 -7.30 21.87
C ILE A 114 -0.18 -5.94 21.83
N ILE A 115 0.99 -5.82 22.47
CA ILE A 115 1.77 -4.58 22.46
C ILE A 115 2.24 -4.25 21.04
N LEU A 116 2.69 -5.24 20.26
CA LEU A 116 3.06 -5.04 18.88
C LEU A 116 1.91 -4.45 18.05
N ILE A 117 0.70 -4.98 18.18
CA ILE A 117 -0.49 -4.48 17.48
C ILE A 117 -0.81 -3.05 17.93
N LEU A 118 -0.75 -2.75 19.24
CA LEU A 118 -0.95 -1.39 19.74
C LEU A 118 0.07 -0.40 19.17
N LEU A 119 1.35 -0.79 19.10
CA LEU A 119 2.39 0.04 18.49
C LEU A 119 2.10 0.27 16.99
N ARG A 120 1.61 -0.73 16.26
CA ARG A 120 1.19 -0.58 14.86
C ARG A 120 -0.01 0.35 14.70
N LEU A 121 -0.97 0.32 15.62
CA LEU A 121 -2.08 1.28 15.64
C LEU A 121 -1.58 2.71 15.88
N PHE A 122 -0.66 2.93 16.81
CA PHE A 122 -0.05 4.25 17.04
C PHE A 122 0.72 4.75 15.82
N GLN A 123 1.49 3.90 15.14
CA GLN A 123 2.16 4.24 13.89
C GLN A 123 1.15 4.61 12.80
N GLY A 124 0.07 3.85 12.66
CA GLY A 124 -1.00 4.14 11.70
C GLY A 124 -1.70 5.47 11.98
N LEU A 125 -1.99 5.78 13.24
CA LEU A 125 -2.55 7.07 13.64
C LEU A 125 -1.60 8.22 13.31
N ALA A 126 -0.30 8.09 13.61
CA ALA A 126 0.71 9.10 13.32
C ALA A 126 0.82 9.38 11.81
N LEU A 127 0.91 8.33 10.99
CA LEU A 127 0.91 8.44 9.53
C LEU A 127 -0.32 9.18 8.99
N GLY A 128 -1.48 9.02 9.64
CA GLY A 128 -2.70 9.74 9.28
C GLY A 128 -2.58 11.26 9.37
N GLY A 129 -1.71 11.79 10.23
CA GLY A 129 -1.42 13.23 10.33
C GLY A 129 -0.30 13.71 9.42
N GLU A 130 0.61 12.84 9.07
CA GLU A 130 1.90 13.21 8.56
C GLU A 130 1.91 13.74 7.13
N TYR A 131 1.31 13.00 6.20
CA TYR A 131 1.29 13.40 4.80
C TYR A 131 0.62 14.76 4.59
N GLY A 132 -0.53 15.00 5.24
CA GLY A 132 -1.23 16.29 5.18
C GLY A 132 -0.36 17.45 5.68
N GLY A 133 0.40 17.21 6.77
CA GLY A 133 1.35 18.18 7.31
C GLY A 133 2.49 18.50 6.36
N ALA A 134 3.15 17.46 5.82
CA ALA A 134 4.25 17.61 4.89
C ALA A 134 3.81 18.30 3.59
N ALA A 135 2.69 17.86 3.00
CA ALA A 135 2.15 18.44 1.77
C ALA A 135 1.78 19.91 1.95
N THR A 136 1.05 20.24 3.02
CA THR A 136 0.64 21.62 3.34
C THR A 136 1.87 22.50 3.58
N TYR A 137 2.81 22.05 4.39
CA TYR A 137 4.00 22.80 4.73
C TYR A 137 4.85 23.13 3.47
N VAL A 138 5.14 22.12 2.63
CA VAL A 138 5.93 22.32 1.41
C VAL A 138 5.21 23.22 0.41
N ALA A 139 3.90 23.01 0.21
CA ALA A 139 3.11 23.81 -0.73
C ALA A 139 2.97 25.28 -0.29
N GLU A 140 2.84 25.55 1.01
CA GLU A 140 2.75 26.93 1.56
C GLU A 140 4.10 27.67 1.53
N HIS A 141 5.24 26.97 1.45
CA HIS A 141 6.56 27.55 1.23
C HIS A 141 6.96 27.62 -0.24
N ALA A 142 6.27 26.89 -1.12
CA ALA A 142 6.60 26.85 -2.54
C ALA A 142 6.26 28.18 -3.24
N PRO A 143 7.07 28.60 -4.23
CA PRO A 143 6.73 29.73 -5.09
C PRO A 143 5.42 29.48 -5.84
N HIS A 144 4.66 30.57 -6.08
CA HIS A 144 3.48 30.49 -6.94
C HIS A 144 3.82 29.90 -8.32
N GLY A 145 2.98 29.03 -8.87
CA GLY A 145 3.19 28.38 -10.17
C GLY A 145 4.26 27.27 -10.19
N ARG A 146 4.81 26.87 -9.04
CA ARG A 146 5.80 25.79 -8.93
C ARG A 146 5.49 24.77 -7.83
N ARG A 147 4.27 24.73 -7.32
CA ARG A 147 3.89 23.86 -6.22
C ARG A 147 3.96 22.39 -6.58
N GLY A 148 3.54 22.02 -7.79
CA GLY A 148 3.65 20.65 -8.29
C GLY A 148 5.08 20.14 -8.27
N PHE A 149 6.02 20.94 -8.77
CA PHE A 149 7.45 20.60 -8.70
C PHE A 149 7.96 20.45 -7.27
N TYR A 150 7.60 21.37 -6.35
CA TYR A 150 8.12 21.33 -4.98
C TYR A 150 7.50 20.19 -4.17
N THR A 151 6.20 19.95 -4.28
CA THR A 151 5.51 18.90 -3.52
C THR A 151 5.80 17.50 -4.06
N SER A 152 6.13 17.34 -5.34
CA SER A 152 6.46 16.04 -5.92
C SER A 152 7.72 15.40 -5.33
N TRP A 153 8.62 16.19 -4.76
CA TRP A 153 9.77 15.66 -4.04
C TRP A 153 9.39 14.86 -2.79
N ILE A 154 8.24 15.15 -2.17
CA ILE A 154 7.71 14.35 -1.06
C ILE A 154 7.46 12.91 -1.54
N GLN A 155 7.00 12.75 -2.78
CA GLN A 155 6.67 11.43 -3.33
C GLN A 155 7.92 10.57 -3.61
N THR A 156 9.08 11.18 -3.88
CA THR A 156 10.33 10.43 -4.06
C THR A 156 10.83 9.81 -2.75
N THR A 157 10.39 10.32 -1.61
CA THR A 157 10.84 9.88 -0.28
C THR A 157 10.41 8.46 0.05
N ALA A 158 9.26 8.02 -0.48
CA ALA A 158 8.80 6.65 -0.30
C ALA A 158 9.80 5.63 -0.88
N THR A 159 10.28 5.86 -2.10
CA THR A 159 11.29 5.00 -2.73
C THR A 159 12.63 5.07 -2.00
N LEU A 160 13.06 6.27 -1.59
CA LEU A 160 14.31 6.43 -0.83
C LEU A 160 14.24 5.75 0.53
N GLY A 161 13.08 5.80 1.22
CA GLY A 161 12.85 5.09 2.47
C GLY A 161 12.91 3.58 2.31
N LEU A 162 12.33 3.03 1.23
CA LEU A 162 12.43 1.62 0.88
C LEU A 162 13.90 1.21 0.68
N PHE A 163 14.66 1.94 -0.15
CA PHE A 163 16.08 1.64 -0.37
C PHE A 163 16.87 1.71 0.93
N LEU A 164 16.65 2.72 1.76
CA LEU A 164 17.35 2.84 3.05
C LEU A 164 17.03 1.65 3.95
N SER A 165 15.77 1.22 4.05
CA SER A 165 15.37 0.06 4.85
C SER A 165 16.03 -1.23 4.35
N LEU A 166 16.03 -1.46 3.04
CA LEU A 166 16.65 -2.63 2.43
C LEU A 166 18.17 -2.64 2.63
N LEU A 167 18.85 -1.48 2.50
CA LEU A 167 20.29 -1.37 2.73
C LEU A 167 20.66 -1.69 4.18
N VAL A 168 19.89 -1.19 5.14
CA VAL A 168 20.13 -1.46 6.57
C VAL A 168 19.88 -2.93 6.89
N ILE A 169 18.77 -3.51 6.39
CA ILE A 169 18.45 -4.93 6.58
C ILE A 169 19.54 -5.81 5.95
N LEU A 170 19.90 -5.55 4.70
CA LEU A 170 20.91 -6.32 3.99
C LEU A 170 22.29 -6.19 4.66
N GLY A 171 22.69 -4.97 5.00
CA GLY A 171 23.97 -4.71 5.69
C GLY A 171 24.06 -5.44 7.03
N THR A 172 23.00 -5.40 7.84
CA THR A 172 22.93 -6.11 9.13
C THR A 172 22.97 -7.62 8.93
N ARG A 173 22.20 -8.14 7.99
CA ARG A 173 22.14 -9.56 7.66
C ARG A 173 23.48 -10.09 7.16
N THR A 174 24.16 -9.35 6.29
CA THR A 174 25.48 -9.71 5.77
C THR A 174 26.56 -9.68 6.85
N TRP A 175 26.48 -8.71 7.77
CA TRP A 175 27.44 -8.55 8.85
C TRP A 175 27.30 -9.64 9.92
N MET A 176 26.08 -10.03 10.30
CA MET A 176 25.82 -10.98 11.37
C MET A 176 25.68 -12.43 10.91
N GLY A 177 25.36 -12.65 9.64
CA GLY A 177 24.93 -13.94 9.10
C GLY A 177 23.43 -14.19 9.28
N GLU A 178 22.87 -15.12 8.49
CA GLU A 178 21.42 -15.35 8.39
C GLU A 178 20.80 -15.83 9.71
N GLU A 179 21.45 -16.78 10.40
CA GLU A 179 20.95 -17.36 11.65
C GLU A 179 20.91 -16.31 12.77
N ALA A 180 22.02 -15.60 13.02
CA ALA A 180 22.09 -14.57 14.04
C ALA A 180 21.17 -13.38 13.72
N PHE A 181 20.96 -13.07 12.44
CA PHE A 181 20.01 -12.08 12.02
C PHE A 181 18.56 -12.51 12.33
N ALA A 182 18.18 -13.73 12.03
CA ALA A 182 16.84 -14.25 12.29
C ALA A 182 16.54 -14.36 13.81
N GLU A 183 17.56 -14.70 14.62
CA GLU A 183 17.42 -14.84 16.07
C GLU A 183 17.32 -13.48 16.77
N TRP A 184 18.25 -12.57 16.53
CA TRP A 184 18.33 -11.28 17.23
C TRP A 184 18.57 -10.07 16.32
N GLY A 185 19.36 -10.20 15.26
CA GLY A 185 19.86 -9.10 14.44
C GLY A 185 18.75 -8.29 13.74
N TRP A 186 17.58 -8.87 13.51
CA TRP A 186 16.41 -8.18 12.97
C TRP A 186 15.96 -6.97 13.81
N ARG A 187 16.38 -6.91 15.10
CA ARG A 187 16.10 -5.78 16.00
C ARG A 187 16.90 -4.54 15.65
N ILE A 188 18.11 -4.70 15.11
CA ILE A 188 19.03 -3.58 14.81
C ILE A 188 18.40 -2.55 13.87
N PRO A 189 17.76 -2.90 12.74
CA PRO A 189 17.05 -1.94 11.91
C PRO A 189 16.00 -1.12 12.67
N PHE A 190 15.25 -1.74 13.58
CA PHE A 190 14.28 -1.04 14.43
C PHE A 190 14.95 -0.15 15.49
N LEU A 191 16.05 -0.59 16.10
CA LEU A 191 16.80 0.20 17.08
C LEU A 191 17.45 1.43 16.45
N LEU A 192 17.87 1.37 15.19
CA LEU A 192 18.39 2.51 14.44
C LEU A 192 17.36 3.62 14.24
N SER A 193 16.07 3.32 14.32
CA SER A 193 15.00 4.32 14.24
C SER A 193 15.14 5.43 15.29
N ILE A 194 15.73 5.16 16.47
CA ILE A 194 15.95 6.19 17.48
C ILE A 194 16.94 7.26 17.01
N LEU A 195 17.98 6.85 16.27
CA LEU A 195 18.94 7.80 15.69
C LEU A 195 18.28 8.63 14.58
N LEU A 196 17.52 7.98 13.70
CA LEU A 196 16.78 8.65 12.62
C LEU A 196 15.73 9.61 13.21
N LEU A 197 15.04 9.20 14.28
CA LEU A 197 14.11 10.04 15.03
C LEU A 197 14.82 11.26 15.62
N ALA A 198 15.97 11.08 16.29
CA ALA A 198 16.73 12.19 16.87
C ALA A 198 17.15 13.22 15.81
N ILE A 199 17.61 12.76 14.64
CA ILE A 199 17.96 13.63 13.49
C ILE A 199 16.70 14.35 13.00
N SER A 200 15.59 13.66 12.83
CA SER A 200 14.33 14.24 12.36
C SER A 200 13.78 15.30 13.34
N VAL A 201 13.80 15.01 14.63
CA VAL A 201 13.38 15.97 15.67
C VAL A 201 14.28 17.20 15.65
N TRP A 202 15.60 17.00 15.57
CA TRP A 202 16.55 18.12 15.49
C TRP A 202 16.28 19.01 14.27
N ILE A 203 16.12 18.43 13.10
CA ILE A 203 15.77 19.16 11.87
C ILE A 203 14.47 19.96 12.07
N ARG A 204 13.42 19.34 12.62
CA ARG A 204 12.12 19.98 12.79
C ARG A 204 12.08 21.08 13.83
N LEU A 205 12.90 21.00 14.85
CA LEU A 205 13.04 22.08 15.83
C LEU A 205 13.65 23.33 15.19
N THR A 206 14.53 23.19 14.19
CA THR A 206 15.12 24.32 13.46
C THR A 206 14.19 24.93 12.41
N LEU A 207 13.16 24.21 11.94
CA LEU A 207 12.19 24.72 10.97
C LEU A 207 11.31 25.83 11.56
N SER A 208 10.96 26.81 10.72
CA SER A 208 9.97 27.85 11.08
C SER A 208 8.55 27.38 10.78
N GLU A 209 7.56 27.90 11.51
CA GLU A 209 6.15 27.68 11.18
C GLU A 209 5.80 28.28 9.80
N SER A 210 4.81 27.71 9.11
CA SER A 210 4.35 28.14 7.79
C SER A 210 4.07 29.66 7.74
N PRO A 211 4.63 30.40 6.74
CA PRO A 211 4.38 31.83 6.61
C PRO A 211 2.89 32.16 6.41
N VAL A 212 2.16 31.30 5.68
CA VAL A 212 0.73 31.47 5.42
C VAL A 212 -0.07 31.28 6.71
N PHE A 213 0.29 30.26 7.51
CA PHE A 213 -0.35 30.03 8.81
C PHE A 213 -0.08 31.15 9.81
N LYS A 214 1.17 31.65 9.88
CA LYS A 214 1.51 32.79 10.76
C LYS A 214 0.68 34.02 10.43
N ARG A 215 0.61 34.40 9.15
CA ARG A 215 -0.17 35.54 8.69
C ARG A 215 -1.64 35.38 9.01
N MET A 216 -2.22 34.20 8.77
CA MET A 216 -3.62 33.90 9.08
C MET A 216 -3.89 34.02 10.58
N LYS A 217 -2.96 33.59 11.45
CA LYS A 217 -3.06 33.69 12.90
C LYS A 217 -2.98 35.14 13.38
N GLU A 218 -2.08 35.94 12.77
CA GLU A 218 -1.93 37.37 13.06
C GLU A 218 -3.19 38.17 12.63
N GLU A 219 -3.82 37.78 11.53
CA GLU A 219 -5.08 38.38 11.04
C GLU A 219 -6.33 37.88 11.80
N GLY A 220 -6.19 36.93 12.76
CA GLY A 220 -7.33 36.38 13.50
C GLY A 220 -8.28 35.51 12.69
N LYS A 221 -7.87 35.03 11.51
CA LYS A 221 -8.69 34.25 10.55
C LYS A 221 -8.62 32.73 10.75
N THR A 222 -8.06 32.23 11.86
CA THR A 222 -7.99 30.80 12.16
C THR A 222 -9.38 30.23 12.46
N SER A 223 -9.62 28.98 12.02
CA SER A 223 -10.86 28.27 12.37
C SER A 223 -10.83 27.85 13.85
N LYS A 224 -11.97 28.04 14.55
CA LYS A 224 -12.17 27.54 15.92
C LYS A 224 -12.67 26.10 15.95
N ALA A 225 -13.25 25.63 14.84
CA ALA A 225 -13.82 24.28 14.73
C ALA A 225 -13.54 23.68 13.34
N PRO A 226 -12.25 23.34 13.02
CA PRO A 226 -11.85 22.92 11.68
C PRO A 226 -12.63 21.72 11.15
N LEU A 227 -12.94 20.72 11.99
CA LEU A 227 -13.72 19.53 11.60
C LEU A 227 -15.15 19.88 11.18
N THR A 228 -15.84 20.70 11.98
CA THR A 228 -17.20 21.12 11.68
C THR A 228 -17.22 22.00 10.42
N GLU A 229 -16.23 22.84 10.23
CA GLU A 229 -16.11 23.68 9.06
C GLU A 229 -15.76 22.86 7.81
N ALA A 230 -14.87 21.87 7.92
CA ALA A 230 -14.44 21.03 6.81
C ALA A 230 -15.54 20.06 6.34
N PHE A 231 -16.26 19.43 7.27
CA PHE A 231 -17.17 18.32 6.96
C PHE A 231 -18.64 18.59 7.31
N GLY A 232 -18.91 19.51 8.23
CA GLY A 232 -20.27 19.90 8.62
C GLY A 232 -20.89 20.95 7.67
N ARG A 233 -20.09 21.65 6.85
CA ARG A 233 -20.57 22.57 5.83
C ARG A 233 -20.54 21.89 4.48
N TRP A 234 -21.70 21.78 3.81
CA TRP A 234 -21.83 21.07 2.55
C TRP A 234 -20.88 21.56 1.45
N GLU A 235 -20.61 22.86 1.40
CA GLU A 235 -19.68 23.46 0.44
C GLU A 235 -18.28 22.84 0.52
N ASN A 236 -17.74 22.64 1.73
CA ASN A 236 -16.43 22.04 1.97
C ASN A 236 -16.49 20.50 1.91
N ALA A 237 -17.55 19.90 2.46
CA ALA A 237 -17.75 18.45 2.43
C ALA A 237 -17.86 17.93 1.00
N LYS A 238 -18.56 18.65 0.11
CA LYS A 238 -18.62 18.34 -1.31
C LYS A 238 -17.23 18.32 -1.95
N VAL A 239 -16.38 19.30 -1.63
CA VAL A 239 -15.00 19.35 -2.16
C VAL A 239 -14.19 18.18 -1.63
N ALA A 240 -14.37 17.80 -0.35
CA ALA A 240 -13.71 16.63 0.23
C ALA A 240 -14.14 15.31 -0.46
N LEU A 241 -15.41 15.15 -0.78
CA LEU A 241 -15.91 14.01 -1.56
C LEU A 241 -15.36 13.99 -2.99
N ILE A 242 -15.28 15.15 -3.65
CA ILE A 242 -14.66 15.27 -4.97
C ILE A 242 -13.16 14.95 -4.89
N ALA A 243 -12.45 15.41 -3.86
CA ALA A 243 -11.05 15.09 -3.63
C ALA A 243 -10.85 13.57 -3.41
N LEU A 244 -11.78 12.91 -2.67
CA LEU A 244 -11.75 11.47 -2.45
C LEU A 244 -12.02 10.70 -3.75
N PHE A 245 -13.19 10.86 -4.32
CA PHE A 245 -13.65 10.03 -5.43
C PHE A 245 -13.12 10.50 -6.80
N GLY A 246 -12.90 11.79 -6.98
CA GLY A 246 -12.38 12.38 -8.22
C GLY A 246 -10.83 12.50 -8.27
N GLY A 247 -10.13 12.14 -7.19
CA GLY A 247 -8.68 12.26 -7.11
C GLY A 247 -8.01 11.10 -6.38
N THR A 248 -8.15 11.05 -5.05
CA THR A 248 -7.31 10.19 -4.21
C THR A 248 -7.65 8.70 -4.27
N ALA A 249 -8.89 8.31 -4.52
CA ALA A 249 -9.25 6.90 -4.66
C ALA A 249 -8.56 6.26 -5.87
N GLY A 250 -8.63 6.91 -7.04
CA GLY A 250 -7.95 6.44 -8.25
C GLY A 250 -6.43 6.52 -8.12
N GLN A 251 -5.91 7.60 -7.55
CA GLN A 251 -4.48 7.71 -7.25
C GLN A 251 -4.01 6.54 -6.38
N ALA A 252 -4.77 6.20 -5.33
CA ALA A 252 -4.41 5.14 -4.41
C ALA A 252 -4.39 3.77 -5.08
N VAL A 253 -5.44 3.39 -5.82
CA VAL A 253 -5.48 2.08 -6.48
C VAL A 253 -4.40 1.95 -7.56
N VAL A 254 -4.08 3.03 -8.29
CA VAL A 254 -2.98 3.00 -9.26
C VAL A 254 -1.63 2.83 -8.55
N TRP A 255 -1.40 3.53 -7.44
CA TRP A 255 -0.17 3.42 -6.66
C TRP A 255 0.01 2.00 -6.08
N TYR A 256 -1.02 1.46 -5.43
CA TYR A 256 -0.96 0.11 -4.85
C TYR A 256 -0.87 -0.99 -5.91
N THR A 257 -1.48 -0.80 -7.08
CA THR A 257 -1.36 -1.77 -8.19
C THR A 257 0.05 -1.79 -8.76
N GLY A 258 0.65 -0.64 -8.99
CA GLY A 258 1.97 -0.52 -9.62
C GLY A 258 3.14 -0.96 -8.73
N GLN A 259 2.93 -1.05 -7.42
CA GLN A 259 3.99 -1.43 -6.48
C GLN A 259 3.66 -2.72 -5.73
N PHE A 260 2.62 -2.72 -4.88
CA PHE A 260 2.33 -3.87 -4.03
C PHE A 260 1.63 -5.01 -4.77
N TYR A 261 0.58 -4.71 -5.55
CA TYR A 261 -0.11 -5.76 -6.27
C TYR A 261 0.79 -6.40 -7.33
N ALA A 262 1.61 -5.62 -8.03
CA ALA A 262 2.60 -6.12 -8.97
C ALA A 262 3.62 -7.06 -8.29
N LEU A 263 4.13 -6.71 -7.10
CA LEU A 263 5.01 -7.58 -6.31
C LEU A 263 4.31 -8.88 -5.90
N PHE A 264 3.09 -8.79 -5.37
CA PHE A 264 2.32 -9.98 -5.00
C PHE A 264 1.94 -10.82 -6.22
N PHE A 265 1.62 -10.21 -7.33
CA PHE A 265 1.35 -10.93 -8.58
C PHE A 265 2.59 -11.71 -9.04
N LEU A 266 3.77 -11.11 -9.02
CA LEU A 266 5.02 -11.80 -9.34
C LEU A 266 5.29 -12.98 -8.38
N THR A 267 5.16 -12.76 -7.07
CA THR A 267 5.56 -13.76 -6.05
C THR A 267 4.48 -14.81 -5.80
N GLN A 268 3.22 -14.41 -5.66
CA GLN A 268 2.12 -15.30 -5.28
C GLN A 268 1.46 -15.94 -6.50
N THR A 269 1.27 -15.18 -7.58
CA THR A 269 0.60 -15.68 -8.79
C THR A 269 1.60 -16.28 -9.78
N LEU A 270 2.64 -15.55 -10.14
CA LEU A 270 3.63 -16.06 -11.12
C LEU A 270 4.72 -16.92 -10.49
N LYS A 271 4.73 -17.09 -9.16
CA LYS A 271 5.68 -17.94 -8.43
C LYS A 271 7.15 -17.57 -8.67
N VAL A 272 7.42 -16.31 -9.00
CA VAL A 272 8.78 -15.79 -9.09
C VAL A 272 9.39 -15.76 -7.69
N ASP A 273 10.65 -16.16 -7.57
CA ASP A 273 11.39 -16.09 -6.32
C ASP A 273 11.35 -14.68 -5.71
N GLY A 274 11.15 -14.61 -4.40
CA GLY A 274 10.94 -13.33 -3.70
C GLY A 274 12.14 -12.38 -3.81
N ALA A 275 13.37 -12.89 -3.78
CA ALA A 275 14.56 -12.06 -3.95
C ALA A 275 14.62 -11.47 -5.36
N THR A 276 14.37 -12.28 -6.38
CA THR A 276 14.30 -11.85 -7.77
C THR A 276 13.18 -10.82 -7.97
N ALA A 277 11.98 -11.08 -7.47
CA ALA A 277 10.85 -10.17 -7.59
C ALA A 277 11.14 -8.80 -6.93
N ASN A 278 11.73 -8.80 -5.73
CA ASN A 278 12.13 -7.57 -5.05
C ASN A 278 13.17 -6.76 -5.83
N ILE A 279 14.14 -7.42 -6.45
CA ILE A 279 15.15 -6.76 -7.31
C ILE A 279 14.47 -6.13 -8.54
N LEU A 280 13.57 -6.85 -9.22
CA LEU A 280 12.86 -6.34 -10.39
C LEU A 280 11.99 -5.12 -10.05
N ILE A 281 11.28 -5.16 -8.93
CA ILE A 281 10.49 -4.02 -8.41
C ILE A 281 11.43 -2.86 -8.04
N ALA A 282 12.52 -3.11 -7.32
CA ALA A 282 13.46 -2.07 -6.91
C ALA A 282 14.09 -1.35 -8.13
N LEU A 283 14.47 -2.09 -9.16
CA LEU A 283 14.99 -1.52 -10.40
C LEU A 283 13.93 -0.67 -11.13
N SER A 284 12.70 -1.14 -11.21
CA SER A 284 11.61 -0.37 -11.83
C SER A 284 11.30 0.92 -11.06
N LEU A 285 11.34 0.87 -9.74
CA LEU A 285 11.19 2.05 -8.87
C LEU A 285 12.35 3.03 -9.04
N LEU A 286 13.59 2.54 -9.12
CA LEU A 286 14.78 3.37 -9.32
C LEU A 286 14.68 4.16 -10.64
N ILE A 287 14.26 3.50 -11.72
CA ILE A 287 14.07 4.12 -13.04
C ILE A 287 12.88 5.09 -13.01
N GLY A 288 11.79 4.71 -12.36
CA GLY A 288 10.54 5.47 -12.35
C GLY A 288 10.55 6.68 -11.40
N THR A 289 11.30 6.65 -10.29
CA THR A 289 11.28 7.69 -9.25
C THR A 289 11.52 9.12 -9.77
N PRO A 290 12.46 9.40 -10.70
CA PRO A 290 12.63 10.74 -11.24
C PRO A 290 11.37 11.32 -11.88
N PHE A 291 10.49 10.48 -12.41
CA PHE A 291 9.26 10.91 -13.08
C PHE A 291 8.22 11.50 -12.13
N PHE A 292 8.29 11.24 -10.83
CA PHE A 292 7.48 12.01 -9.86
C PHE A 292 7.72 13.50 -10.01
N VAL A 293 9.00 13.88 -10.11
CA VAL A 293 9.40 15.29 -10.26
C VAL A 293 9.05 15.82 -11.65
N VAL A 294 9.22 14.99 -12.69
CA VAL A 294 8.83 15.35 -14.07
C VAL A 294 7.33 15.64 -14.16
N PHE A 295 6.47 14.75 -13.68
CA PHE A 295 5.02 14.97 -13.72
C PHE A 295 4.56 16.03 -12.73
N GLY A 296 5.22 16.20 -11.60
CA GLY A 296 4.99 17.31 -10.70
C GLY A 296 5.28 18.66 -11.37
N TRP A 297 6.43 18.79 -12.04
CA TRP A 297 6.77 19.97 -12.83
C TRP A 297 5.83 20.18 -14.02
N LEU A 298 5.52 19.11 -14.76
CA LEU A 298 4.61 19.20 -15.89
C LEU A 298 3.23 19.67 -15.45
N SER A 299 2.77 19.25 -14.25
CA SER A 299 1.50 19.68 -13.69
C SER A 299 1.44 21.19 -13.40
N ASP A 300 2.58 21.83 -13.14
CA ASP A 300 2.66 23.30 -13.03
C ASP A 300 2.45 24.00 -14.37
N LYS A 301 2.62 23.30 -15.49
CA LYS A 301 2.47 23.85 -16.85
C LYS A 301 1.09 23.59 -17.42
N ILE A 302 0.65 22.33 -17.45
CA ILE A 302 -0.59 21.93 -18.14
C ILE A 302 -1.78 21.73 -17.21
N GLY A 303 -1.55 21.73 -15.88
CA GLY A 303 -2.58 21.53 -14.86
C GLY A 303 -2.42 20.22 -14.09
N ARG A 304 -3.05 20.16 -12.91
CA ARG A 304 -3.05 18.99 -12.02
C ARG A 304 -3.97 17.90 -12.54
N LYS A 305 -5.18 18.32 -12.88
CA LYS A 305 -6.28 17.49 -13.32
C LYS A 305 -5.94 16.64 -14.56
N PRO A 306 -5.41 17.17 -15.67
CA PRO A 306 -5.14 16.37 -16.87
C PRO A 306 -4.15 15.23 -16.63
N ILE A 307 -3.13 15.46 -15.81
CA ILE A 307 -2.08 14.45 -15.54
C ILE A 307 -2.63 13.33 -14.67
N ILE A 308 -3.31 13.68 -13.57
CA ILE A 308 -3.89 12.68 -12.64
C ILE A 308 -4.93 11.83 -13.36
N LEU A 309 -5.86 12.47 -14.06
CA LEU A 309 -6.93 11.75 -14.77
C LEU A 309 -6.39 10.96 -15.96
N GLY A 310 -5.39 11.50 -16.68
CA GLY A 310 -4.68 10.78 -17.74
C GLY A 310 -4.02 9.52 -17.21
N GLY A 311 -3.36 9.60 -16.06
CA GLY A 311 -2.76 8.44 -15.39
C GLY A 311 -3.78 7.37 -15.02
N CYS A 312 -4.93 7.76 -14.44
CA CYS A 312 -6.03 6.83 -14.14
C CYS A 312 -6.60 6.16 -15.40
N LEU A 313 -6.81 6.94 -16.47
CA LEU A 313 -7.37 6.43 -17.73
C LEU A 313 -6.43 5.44 -18.40
N VAL A 314 -5.15 5.79 -18.56
CA VAL A 314 -4.16 4.91 -19.21
C VAL A 314 -3.97 3.64 -18.39
N ALA A 315 -3.91 3.73 -17.05
CA ALA A 315 -3.85 2.57 -16.17
C ALA A 315 -5.06 1.64 -16.37
N ALA A 316 -6.29 2.19 -16.35
CA ALA A 316 -7.50 1.41 -16.54
C ALA A 316 -7.55 0.69 -17.89
N LEU A 317 -7.09 1.34 -18.96
CA LEU A 317 -7.09 0.76 -20.31
C LEU A 317 -5.99 -0.31 -20.53
N THR A 318 -4.89 -0.23 -19.78
CA THR A 318 -3.69 -1.03 -20.08
C THR A 318 -3.37 -2.11 -19.05
N TYR A 319 -4.03 -2.17 -17.89
CA TYR A 319 -3.70 -3.16 -16.86
C TYR A 319 -3.82 -4.60 -17.36
N PHE A 320 -4.89 -4.98 -18.04
CA PHE A 320 -5.02 -6.34 -18.56
C PHE A 320 -3.88 -6.73 -19.51
N PRO A 321 -3.60 -5.99 -20.58
CA PRO A 321 -2.49 -6.34 -21.46
C PRO A 321 -1.12 -6.29 -20.78
N LEU A 322 -0.88 -5.35 -19.85
CA LEU A 322 0.40 -5.28 -19.14
C LEU A 322 0.61 -6.48 -18.21
N PHE A 323 -0.38 -6.89 -17.44
CA PHE A 323 -0.27 -8.06 -16.56
C PHE A 323 -0.21 -9.37 -17.33
N SER A 324 -0.87 -9.47 -18.48
CA SER A 324 -0.70 -10.59 -19.40
C SER A 324 0.73 -10.68 -19.95
N LEU A 325 1.31 -9.56 -20.38
CA LEU A 325 2.71 -9.51 -20.83
C LEU A 325 3.69 -9.81 -19.67
N ILE A 326 3.42 -9.35 -18.46
CA ILE A 326 4.22 -9.69 -17.28
C ILE A 326 4.19 -11.21 -17.06
N THR A 327 3.04 -11.86 -17.19
CA THR A 327 2.92 -13.33 -17.08
C THR A 327 3.76 -14.02 -18.15
N HIS A 328 3.65 -13.59 -19.40
CA HIS A 328 4.40 -14.14 -20.53
C HIS A 328 5.93 -14.09 -20.31
N TYR A 329 6.45 -12.96 -19.83
CA TYR A 329 7.90 -12.79 -19.66
C TYR A 329 8.42 -13.28 -18.29
N ALA A 330 7.57 -13.40 -17.27
CA ALA A 330 8.01 -13.84 -15.94
C ALA A 330 7.78 -15.34 -15.68
N ASN A 331 6.75 -15.96 -16.27
CA ASN A 331 6.51 -17.40 -16.15
C ASN A 331 5.79 -17.96 -17.39
N PRO A 332 6.50 -18.12 -18.52
CA PRO A 332 5.91 -18.66 -19.75
C PRO A 332 5.37 -20.09 -19.59
N ALA A 333 5.98 -20.90 -18.71
CA ALA A 333 5.49 -22.25 -18.43
C ALA A 333 4.10 -22.26 -17.78
N LEU A 334 3.82 -21.31 -16.87
CA LEU A 334 2.48 -21.15 -16.30
C LEU A 334 1.46 -20.74 -17.36
N GLU A 335 1.81 -19.79 -18.23
CA GLU A 335 0.93 -19.38 -19.34
C GLU A 335 0.59 -20.56 -20.26
N GLN A 336 1.59 -21.38 -20.60
CA GLN A 336 1.41 -22.57 -21.42
C GLN A 336 0.51 -23.61 -20.72
N ALA A 337 0.74 -23.89 -19.42
CA ALA A 337 -0.06 -24.83 -18.66
C ALA A 337 -1.53 -24.39 -18.59
N GLN A 338 -1.80 -23.12 -18.37
CA GLN A 338 -3.16 -22.55 -18.35
C GLN A 338 -3.87 -22.70 -19.70
N ALA A 339 -3.16 -22.65 -20.80
CA ALA A 339 -3.71 -22.80 -22.13
C ALA A 339 -3.97 -24.28 -22.49
N SER A 340 -3.08 -25.20 -22.06
CA SER A 340 -3.11 -26.63 -22.45
C SER A 340 -3.93 -27.53 -21.53
N ALA A 341 -4.08 -27.17 -20.26
CA ALA A 341 -4.73 -27.99 -19.23
C ALA A 341 -5.81 -27.19 -18.48
N PRO A 342 -6.99 -26.95 -19.09
CA PRO A 342 -8.06 -26.22 -18.44
C PRO A 342 -8.59 -26.96 -17.22
N VAL A 343 -8.91 -26.22 -16.16
CA VAL A 343 -9.44 -26.74 -14.89
C VAL A 343 -10.86 -26.23 -14.67
N THR A 344 -11.74 -27.10 -14.13
CA THR A 344 -13.11 -26.73 -13.80
C THR A 344 -13.43 -27.15 -12.37
N VAL A 345 -13.98 -26.22 -11.59
CA VAL A 345 -14.55 -26.47 -10.26
C VAL A 345 -16.04 -26.70 -10.42
N VAL A 346 -16.50 -27.89 -10.04
CA VAL A 346 -17.91 -28.26 -10.03
C VAL A 346 -18.39 -28.24 -8.59
N ALA A 347 -19.25 -27.30 -8.23
CA ALA A 347 -19.69 -27.11 -6.85
C ALA A 347 -21.09 -26.52 -6.75
N ASP A 348 -21.74 -26.69 -5.59
CA ASP A 348 -22.94 -25.94 -5.23
C ASP A 348 -22.59 -24.47 -5.07
N PRO A 349 -23.16 -23.56 -5.88
CA PRO A 349 -22.83 -22.14 -5.81
C PRO A 349 -23.13 -21.49 -4.44
N SER A 350 -24.09 -22.03 -3.68
CA SER A 350 -24.46 -21.51 -2.36
C SER A 350 -23.39 -21.79 -1.27
N GLU A 351 -22.54 -22.79 -1.49
CA GLU A 351 -21.40 -23.11 -0.60
C GLU A 351 -20.11 -22.39 -0.93
N CYS A 352 -20.09 -21.59 -2.01
CA CYS A 352 -18.90 -20.87 -2.45
C CYS A 352 -18.88 -19.45 -1.88
N SER A 353 -18.07 -19.21 -0.86
CA SER A 353 -17.94 -17.89 -0.23
C SER A 353 -17.08 -16.93 -1.05
N PHE A 354 -17.39 -15.63 -0.96
CA PHE A 354 -16.44 -14.62 -1.39
C PHE A 354 -15.34 -14.49 -0.34
N GLN A 355 -14.12 -14.95 -0.67
CA GLN A 355 -13.02 -15.13 0.28
C GLN A 355 -12.32 -13.82 0.69
N PHE A 356 -13.10 -12.76 0.93
CA PHE A 356 -12.60 -11.50 1.45
C PHE A 356 -12.35 -11.60 2.95
N ASN A 357 -11.09 -11.55 3.33
CA ASN A 357 -10.68 -11.73 4.72
C ASN A 357 -9.56 -10.74 5.11
N PRO A 358 -9.87 -9.43 5.17
CA PRO A 358 -8.89 -8.38 5.41
C PRO A 358 -8.26 -8.44 6.81
N VAL A 359 -8.95 -9.07 7.77
CA VAL A 359 -8.49 -9.22 9.17
C VAL A 359 -8.08 -10.64 9.54
N GLY A 360 -8.11 -11.60 8.58
CA GLY A 360 -7.61 -12.96 8.78
C GLY A 360 -8.44 -13.86 9.71
N THR A 361 -9.62 -13.43 10.15
CA THR A 361 -10.44 -14.16 11.12
C THR A 361 -11.48 -15.12 10.51
N SER A 362 -11.83 -14.91 9.24
CA SER A 362 -12.81 -15.75 8.55
C SER A 362 -12.23 -17.12 8.22
N LYS A 363 -13.00 -18.18 8.48
CA LYS A 363 -12.65 -19.56 8.15
C LYS A 363 -13.43 -19.98 6.91
N PHE A 364 -12.73 -20.32 5.86
CA PHE A 364 -13.28 -20.82 4.60
C PHE A 364 -13.14 -22.35 4.59
N VAL A 365 -14.15 -23.05 5.08
CA VAL A 365 -14.11 -24.50 5.36
C VAL A 365 -15.14 -25.31 4.58
N THR A 366 -15.91 -24.68 3.68
CA THR A 366 -16.78 -25.43 2.78
C THR A 366 -15.96 -26.18 1.75
N SER A 367 -16.52 -27.20 1.13
CA SER A 367 -15.83 -27.98 0.09
C SER A 367 -15.45 -27.12 -1.11
N CYS A 368 -16.31 -26.19 -1.50
CA CYS A 368 -16.06 -25.21 -2.55
C CYS A 368 -14.93 -24.26 -2.20
N ASP A 369 -14.93 -23.70 -0.98
CA ASP A 369 -13.92 -22.75 -0.53
C ASP A 369 -12.52 -23.39 -0.47
N ILE A 370 -12.43 -24.63 0.02
CA ILE A 370 -11.17 -25.40 0.08
C ILE A 370 -10.62 -25.62 -1.32
N ALA A 371 -11.47 -26.07 -2.26
CA ALA A 371 -11.08 -26.31 -3.64
C ALA A 371 -10.57 -25.02 -4.32
N LYS A 372 -11.36 -23.95 -4.26
CA LYS A 372 -11.02 -22.65 -4.86
C LYS A 372 -9.79 -22.02 -4.22
N SER A 373 -9.65 -22.09 -2.90
CA SER A 373 -8.47 -21.58 -2.20
C SER A 373 -7.19 -22.30 -2.63
N PHE A 374 -7.24 -23.61 -2.83
CA PHE A 374 -6.09 -24.37 -3.32
C PHE A 374 -5.68 -23.91 -4.72
N LEU A 375 -6.63 -23.86 -5.65
CA LEU A 375 -6.35 -23.47 -7.04
C LEU A 375 -5.84 -22.03 -7.14
N ALA A 376 -6.47 -21.09 -6.43
CA ALA A 376 -6.06 -19.70 -6.42
C ALA A 376 -4.63 -19.52 -5.86
N ARG A 377 -4.28 -20.22 -4.77
CA ARG A 377 -2.92 -20.19 -4.20
C ARG A 377 -1.86 -20.79 -5.12
N ASN A 378 -2.23 -21.74 -5.94
CA ASN A 378 -1.35 -22.38 -6.91
C ASN A 378 -1.40 -21.71 -8.29
N SER A 379 -2.14 -20.60 -8.42
CA SER A 379 -2.25 -19.82 -9.67
C SER A 379 -2.83 -20.59 -10.85
N VAL A 380 -3.66 -21.56 -10.54
CA VAL A 380 -4.38 -22.37 -11.52
C VAL A 380 -5.64 -21.63 -11.91
N ASN A 381 -5.78 -21.26 -13.18
CA ASN A 381 -7.03 -20.75 -13.73
C ASN A 381 -8.08 -21.85 -13.76
N TYR A 382 -9.31 -21.53 -13.40
CA TYR A 382 -10.41 -22.49 -13.46
C TYR A 382 -11.74 -21.83 -13.89
N SER A 383 -12.60 -22.62 -14.49
CA SER A 383 -13.99 -22.28 -14.71
C SER A 383 -14.87 -22.82 -13.57
N ASN A 384 -16.05 -22.25 -13.42
CA ASN A 384 -17.03 -22.70 -12.42
C ASN A 384 -18.21 -23.36 -13.11
N GLU A 385 -18.56 -24.57 -12.69
CA GLU A 385 -19.72 -25.31 -13.12
C GLU A 385 -20.66 -25.54 -11.91
N ALA A 386 -21.91 -25.14 -12.04
CA ALA A 386 -22.87 -25.28 -10.95
C ALA A 386 -23.31 -26.74 -10.81
N ALA A 387 -23.25 -27.28 -9.58
CA ALA A 387 -23.78 -28.58 -9.19
C ALA A 387 -25.08 -28.41 -8.39
N ALA A 388 -25.77 -29.53 -8.15
CA ALA A 388 -26.95 -29.54 -7.30
C ALA A 388 -26.65 -29.15 -5.86
N ALA A 389 -27.64 -28.59 -5.16
CA ALA A 389 -27.50 -28.18 -3.76
C ALA A 389 -26.99 -29.32 -2.86
N GLY A 390 -26.03 -29.03 -2.01
CA GLY A 390 -25.40 -29.98 -1.10
C GLY A 390 -24.35 -30.90 -1.75
N THR A 391 -24.03 -30.72 -3.04
CA THR A 391 -22.97 -31.49 -3.70
C THR A 391 -21.60 -31.07 -3.20
N VAL A 392 -20.79 -32.02 -2.71
CA VAL A 392 -19.40 -31.78 -2.36
C VAL A 392 -18.62 -31.36 -3.61
N ALA A 393 -17.87 -30.26 -3.51
CA ALA A 393 -17.12 -29.72 -4.63
C ALA A 393 -16.08 -30.70 -5.17
N SER A 394 -15.93 -30.73 -6.49
CA SER A 394 -14.89 -31.50 -7.19
C SER A 394 -14.14 -30.63 -8.19
N ILE A 395 -12.90 -31.00 -8.48
CA ILE A 395 -12.02 -30.31 -9.43
C ILE A 395 -11.75 -31.28 -10.59
N LYS A 396 -12.07 -30.85 -11.80
CA LYS A 396 -11.76 -31.56 -13.04
C LYS A 396 -10.47 -30.96 -13.63
N VAL A 397 -9.47 -31.81 -13.89
CA VAL A 397 -8.21 -31.42 -14.56
C VAL A 397 -7.99 -32.42 -15.70
N GLY A 398 -8.31 -32.02 -16.92
CA GLY A 398 -8.39 -32.98 -18.04
C GLY A 398 -9.39 -34.10 -17.73
N ASP A 399 -8.94 -35.35 -17.77
CA ASP A 399 -9.76 -36.53 -17.45
C ASP A 399 -9.79 -36.91 -15.96
N GLN A 400 -8.98 -36.25 -15.12
CA GLN A 400 -8.89 -36.51 -13.68
C GLN A 400 -9.94 -35.70 -12.93
N VAL A 401 -10.59 -36.34 -11.94
CA VAL A 401 -11.57 -35.69 -11.04
C VAL A 401 -11.16 -35.91 -9.61
N ILE A 402 -10.92 -34.82 -8.88
CA ILE A 402 -10.54 -34.84 -7.46
C ILE A 402 -11.68 -34.24 -6.64
N THR A 403 -12.19 -34.99 -5.69
CA THR A 403 -13.26 -34.52 -4.79
C THR A 403 -12.63 -33.77 -3.60
N SER A 404 -13.14 -32.56 -3.31
CA SER A 404 -12.82 -31.80 -2.13
C SER A 404 -13.50 -32.39 -0.88
N PHE A 405 -13.44 -31.69 0.24
CA PHE A 405 -14.11 -32.15 1.47
C PHE A 405 -14.70 -30.96 2.22
N ALA A 406 -15.76 -31.20 2.99
CA ALA A 406 -16.32 -30.22 3.90
C ALA A 406 -15.55 -30.27 5.23
N GLY A 407 -14.96 -29.14 5.62
CA GLY A 407 -14.19 -29.00 6.85
C GLY A 407 -14.98 -28.44 8.03
N ALA A 408 -16.25 -28.05 7.82
CA ALA A 408 -17.11 -27.50 8.87
C ALA A 408 -17.37 -28.54 9.97
N GLY A 409 -17.16 -28.15 11.23
CA GLY A 409 -17.39 -29.03 12.39
C GLY A 409 -16.30 -30.05 12.66
N LEU A 410 -15.25 -30.15 11.82
CA LEU A 410 -14.13 -31.06 12.08
C LEU A 410 -13.23 -30.52 13.21
N PRO A 411 -12.69 -31.42 14.06
CA PRO A 411 -11.60 -31.07 14.97
C PRO A 411 -10.38 -30.52 14.22
N ALA A 412 -9.61 -29.61 14.83
CA ALA A 412 -8.51 -28.93 14.17
C ALA A 412 -7.43 -29.88 13.60
N ASN A 413 -7.14 -30.97 14.30
CA ASN A 413 -6.21 -32.02 13.87
C ASN A 413 -6.72 -32.79 12.65
N GLU A 414 -8.00 -33.13 12.62
CA GLU A 414 -8.62 -33.82 11.49
C GLU A 414 -8.75 -32.91 10.26
N LEU A 415 -9.19 -31.64 10.47
CA LEU A 415 -9.22 -30.65 9.41
C LEU A 415 -7.84 -30.47 8.76
N LYS A 416 -6.78 -30.39 9.61
CA LYS A 416 -5.42 -30.30 9.11
C LYS A 416 -5.01 -31.53 8.31
N ALA A 417 -5.23 -32.74 8.84
CA ALA A 417 -4.87 -33.97 8.16
C ALA A 417 -5.56 -34.13 6.80
N ARG A 418 -6.87 -33.84 6.72
CA ARG A 418 -7.62 -33.85 5.46
C ARG A 418 -7.16 -32.80 4.48
N SER A 419 -6.85 -31.59 4.98
CA SER A 419 -6.30 -30.51 4.15
C SER A 419 -4.94 -30.86 3.57
N ASP A 420 -4.05 -31.44 4.39
CA ASP A 420 -2.71 -31.86 3.95
C ASP A 420 -2.81 -32.98 2.89
N ALA A 421 -3.71 -33.98 3.07
CA ALA A 421 -3.94 -35.05 2.11
C ALA A 421 -4.53 -34.53 0.79
N PHE A 422 -5.52 -33.64 0.86
CA PHE A 422 -6.12 -33.01 -0.32
C PHE A 422 -5.10 -32.15 -1.08
N ASN A 423 -4.32 -31.33 -0.37
CA ASN A 423 -3.27 -30.50 -0.97
C ASN A 423 -2.20 -31.34 -1.66
N ALA A 424 -1.77 -32.46 -1.06
CA ALA A 424 -0.80 -33.38 -1.65
C ALA A 424 -1.33 -33.99 -2.95
N SER A 425 -2.55 -34.54 -2.92
CA SER A 425 -3.19 -35.12 -4.11
C SER A 425 -3.37 -34.10 -5.23
N MET A 426 -3.87 -32.91 -4.91
CA MET A 426 -4.06 -31.86 -5.90
C MET A 426 -2.73 -31.33 -6.46
N THR A 427 -1.69 -31.22 -5.63
CA THR A 427 -0.35 -30.81 -6.08
C THR A 427 0.22 -31.75 -7.12
N GLU A 428 0.02 -33.07 -6.93
CA GLU A 428 0.47 -34.08 -7.90
C GLU A 428 -0.29 -33.93 -9.22
N VAL A 429 -1.62 -33.83 -9.18
CA VAL A 429 -2.48 -33.69 -10.37
C VAL A 429 -2.15 -32.43 -11.18
N ILE A 430 -2.01 -31.27 -10.52
CA ILE A 430 -1.67 -30.04 -11.25
C ILE A 430 -0.24 -30.06 -11.79
N ARG A 431 0.68 -30.74 -11.12
CA ARG A 431 2.05 -30.94 -11.59
C ARG A 431 2.09 -31.81 -12.85
N GLU A 432 1.35 -32.93 -12.87
CA GLU A 432 1.18 -33.80 -14.03
C GLU A 432 0.53 -33.06 -15.20
N ALA A 433 -0.37 -32.12 -14.93
CA ALA A 433 -1.00 -31.25 -15.91
C ALA A 433 -0.05 -30.12 -16.45
N GLY A 434 1.19 -30.07 -15.96
CA GLY A 434 2.23 -29.13 -16.45
C GLY A 434 2.30 -27.80 -15.72
N TYR A 435 1.52 -27.60 -14.63
CA TYR A 435 1.61 -26.35 -13.84
C TYR A 435 2.91 -26.29 -13.03
N PRO A 436 3.73 -25.24 -13.22
CA PRO A 436 5.00 -25.13 -12.51
C PRO A 436 4.77 -24.75 -11.04
N ALA A 437 5.47 -25.42 -10.11
CA ALA A 437 5.45 -25.05 -8.71
C ALA A 437 6.16 -23.71 -8.41
N LYS A 438 7.15 -23.36 -9.26
CA LYS A 438 7.90 -22.08 -9.22
C LYS A 438 8.24 -21.64 -10.66
N ALA A 439 8.38 -20.34 -10.85
CA ALA A 439 8.93 -19.82 -12.10
C ALA A 439 10.39 -20.27 -12.28
N ASP A 440 10.74 -20.71 -13.49
CA ASP A 440 12.11 -21.06 -13.83
C ASP A 440 12.96 -19.79 -14.02
N PRO A 441 13.97 -19.54 -13.16
CA PRO A 441 14.79 -18.33 -13.26
C PRO A 441 15.50 -18.14 -14.59
N THR A 442 15.71 -19.23 -15.34
CA THR A 442 16.39 -19.20 -16.66
C THR A 442 15.46 -18.76 -17.78
N GLN A 443 14.15 -18.92 -17.60
CA GLN A 443 13.13 -18.52 -18.57
C GLN A 443 12.59 -17.11 -18.33
N ILE A 444 12.88 -16.51 -17.17
CA ILE A 444 12.45 -15.13 -16.87
C ILE A 444 13.20 -14.13 -17.73
N ASN A 445 12.48 -13.39 -18.57
CA ASN A 445 13.04 -12.22 -19.26
C ASN A 445 13.03 -11.01 -18.30
N LYS A 446 14.06 -10.93 -17.45
CA LYS A 446 14.20 -9.90 -16.41
C LYS A 446 14.12 -8.48 -16.99
N THR A 447 14.72 -8.23 -18.15
CA THR A 447 14.71 -6.91 -18.79
C THR A 447 13.31 -6.49 -19.18
N MET A 448 12.54 -7.36 -19.85
CA MET A 448 11.16 -7.05 -20.24
C MET A 448 10.24 -6.89 -19.04
N VAL A 449 10.41 -7.70 -18.00
CA VAL A 449 9.65 -7.55 -16.75
C VAL A 449 9.94 -6.19 -16.10
N VAL A 450 11.21 -5.76 -16.00
CA VAL A 450 11.57 -4.42 -15.47
C VAL A 450 10.95 -3.31 -16.33
N VAL A 451 10.97 -3.42 -17.66
CA VAL A 451 10.35 -2.44 -18.55
C VAL A 451 8.83 -2.32 -18.26
N LEU A 452 8.12 -3.46 -18.21
CA LEU A 452 6.68 -3.47 -17.94
C LEU A 452 6.33 -2.94 -16.55
N LEU A 453 7.10 -3.33 -15.52
CA LEU A 453 6.96 -2.78 -14.16
C LEU A 453 7.25 -1.27 -14.14
N THR A 454 8.24 -0.79 -14.91
CA THR A 454 8.53 0.64 -15.03
C THR A 454 7.36 1.39 -15.66
N VAL A 455 6.68 0.83 -16.65
CA VAL A 455 5.46 1.42 -17.21
C VAL A 455 4.37 1.55 -16.15
N LEU A 456 4.16 0.53 -15.31
CA LEU A 456 3.23 0.63 -14.18
C LEU A 456 3.65 1.74 -13.21
N VAL A 457 4.95 1.87 -12.90
CA VAL A 457 5.48 2.94 -12.04
C VAL A 457 5.28 4.32 -12.68
N LEU A 458 5.38 4.45 -14.01
CA LEU A 458 5.08 5.72 -14.69
C LEU A 458 3.63 6.15 -14.46
N PHE A 459 2.66 5.23 -14.49
CA PHE A 459 1.27 5.57 -14.14
C PHE A 459 1.16 6.04 -12.70
N VAL A 460 1.86 5.38 -11.77
CA VAL A 460 1.96 5.83 -10.36
C VAL A 460 2.49 7.27 -10.29
N THR A 461 3.54 7.59 -11.03
CA THR A 461 4.14 8.93 -11.00
C THR A 461 3.22 10.01 -11.60
N MET A 462 2.40 9.65 -12.60
CA MET A 462 1.38 10.54 -13.15
C MET A 462 0.30 10.90 -12.11
N VAL A 463 -0.25 9.91 -11.43
CA VAL A 463 -1.34 10.16 -10.47
C VAL A 463 -0.86 10.72 -9.15
N TYR A 464 0.35 10.36 -8.71
CA TYR A 464 0.85 10.69 -7.37
C TYR A 464 1.74 11.94 -7.35
N GLY A 465 2.47 12.23 -8.44
CA GLY A 465 3.33 13.42 -8.52
C GLY A 465 2.58 14.73 -8.22
N PRO A 466 1.45 15.02 -8.88
CA PRO A 466 0.70 16.26 -8.70
C PRO A 466 -0.27 16.26 -7.51
N ILE A 467 -0.58 15.10 -6.89
CA ILE A 467 -1.73 14.97 -5.96
C ILE A 467 -1.62 15.88 -4.73
N ALA A 468 -0.40 16.03 -4.18
CA ALA A 468 -0.17 16.88 -3.01
C ALA A 468 -0.49 18.36 -3.30
N ALA A 469 -0.05 18.87 -4.46
CA ALA A 469 -0.37 20.22 -4.90
C ALA A 469 -1.88 20.39 -5.11
N LEU A 470 -2.53 19.44 -5.80
CA LEU A 470 -3.98 19.45 -6.01
C LEU A 470 -4.74 19.56 -4.69
N LEU A 471 -4.45 18.65 -3.74
CA LEU A 471 -5.16 18.61 -2.46
C LEU A 471 -4.99 19.88 -1.64
N VAL A 472 -3.78 20.43 -1.59
CA VAL A 472 -3.53 21.69 -0.88
C VAL A 472 -4.26 22.86 -1.54
N GLU A 473 -4.34 22.88 -2.86
CA GLU A 473 -5.01 23.92 -3.64
C GLU A 473 -6.55 23.81 -3.62
N LEU A 474 -7.11 22.65 -3.24
CA LEU A 474 -8.57 22.46 -3.18
C LEU A 474 -9.22 23.13 -1.96
N PHE A 475 -8.50 23.30 -0.84
CA PHE A 475 -9.09 23.72 0.43
C PHE A 475 -8.57 25.06 0.94
N PRO A 476 -9.44 25.88 1.59
CA PRO A 476 -9.05 27.12 2.25
C PRO A 476 -7.99 26.87 3.33
N THR A 477 -7.07 27.82 3.51
CA THR A 477 -5.93 27.70 4.42
C THR A 477 -6.31 27.35 5.85
N ARG A 478 -7.44 27.89 6.35
CA ARG A 478 -7.90 27.74 7.75
C ARG A 478 -8.36 26.33 8.12
N ILE A 479 -8.74 25.50 7.12
CA ILE A 479 -9.21 24.12 7.33
C ILE A 479 -8.43 23.11 6.47
N ARG A 480 -7.41 23.56 5.76
CA ARG A 480 -6.71 22.81 4.72
C ARG A 480 -6.17 21.48 5.21
N TYR A 481 -5.47 21.49 6.34
CA TYR A 481 -4.85 20.29 6.88
C TYR A 481 -5.92 19.24 7.24
N THR A 482 -6.96 19.66 7.94
CA THR A 482 -8.11 18.78 8.29
C THR A 482 -8.81 18.26 7.04
N ALA A 483 -9.17 19.15 6.12
CA ALA A 483 -10.03 18.84 4.98
C ALA A 483 -9.35 17.96 3.92
N MET A 484 -8.03 18.12 3.70
CA MET A 484 -7.30 17.33 2.71
C MET A 484 -6.85 15.96 3.24
N SER A 485 -6.54 15.86 4.55
CA SER A 485 -5.98 14.64 5.12
C SER A 485 -6.97 13.49 5.11
N LEU A 486 -8.23 13.72 5.45
CA LEU A 486 -9.22 12.65 5.52
C LEU A 486 -9.49 11.98 4.15
N PRO A 487 -9.79 12.70 3.05
CA PRO A 487 -9.93 12.10 1.72
C PRO A 487 -8.67 11.34 1.28
N TYR A 488 -7.49 11.89 1.54
CA TYR A 488 -6.24 11.25 1.20
C TYR A 488 -6.07 9.91 1.93
N HIS A 489 -6.34 9.85 3.24
CA HIS A 489 -6.14 8.63 4.02
C HIS A 489 -7.27 7.61 3.86
N ILE A 490 -8.49 8.02 3.54
CA ILE A 490 -9.54 7.08 3.08
C ILE A 490 -9.13 6.47 1.73
N GLY A 491 -8.68 7.28 0.79
CA GLY A 491 -8.20 6.80 -0.50
C GLY A 491 -7.06 5.79 -0.36
N ASN A 492 -5.96 6.20 0.26
CA ASN A 492 -4.78 5.34 0.39
C ASN A 492 -4.93 4.21 1.43
N GLY A 493 -5.66 4.45 2.52
CA GLY A 493 -5.86 3.44 3.58
C GLY A 493 -6.88 2.36 3.19
N TRP A 494 -8.05 2.76 2.70
CA TRP A 494 -9.14 1.83 2.44
C TRP A 494 -9.16 1.38 0.97
N PHE A 495 -9.23 2.30 -0.01
CA PHE A 495 -9.25 1.91 -1.43
C PHE A 495 -7.92 1.25 -1.85
N GLY A 496 -6.79 1.81 -1.45
CA GLY A 496 -5.48 1.26 -1.75
C GLY A 496 -5.11 0.09 -0.85
N GLY A 497 -5.22 0.26 0.48
CA GLY A 497 -4.75 -0.73 1.47
C GLY A 497 -5.46 -2.08 1.41
N PHE A 498 -6.77 -2.10 1.08
CA PHE A 498 -7.52 -3.35 0.91
C PHE A 498 -7.47 -3.91 -0.52
N LEU A 499 -6.82 -3.23 -1.47
CA LEU A 499 -6.75 -3.67 -2.86
C LEU A 499 -6.19 -5.09 -3.00
N PRO A 500 -5.04 -5.46 -2.43
CA PRO A 500 -4.51 -6.81 -2.61
C PRO A 500 -5.50 -7.87 -2.12
N THR A 501 -6.06 -7.70 -0.92
CA THR A 501 -6.99 -8.66 -0.34
C THR A 501 -8.26 -8.79 -1.17
N THR A 502 -8.83 -7.68 -1.64
CA THR A 502 -10.01 -7.66 -2.49
C THR A 502 -9.73 -8.34 -3.83
N ALA A 503 -8.60 -7.99 -4.47
CA ALA A 503 -8.22 -8.54 -5.76
C ALA A 503 -8.01 -10.06 -5.69
N PHE A 504 -7.32 -10.57 -4.67
CA PHE A 504 -7.16 -12.01 -4.47
C PHE A 504 -8.48 -12.73 -4.17
N ALA A 505 -9.38 -12.12 -3.40
CA ALA A 505 -10.72 -12.67 -3.19
C ALA A 505 -11.51 -12.78 -4.50
N MET A 506 -11.40 -11.78 -5.37
CA MET A 506 -12.02 -11.79 -6.70
C MET A 506 -11.43 -12.89 -7.60
N VAL A 507 -10.11 -13.08 -7.56
CA VAL A 507 -9.43 -14.18 -8.26
C VAL A 507 -9.92 -15.53 -7.75
N ALA A 508 -9.96 -15.72 -6.43
CA ALA A 508 -10.43 -16.96 -5.83
C ALA A 508 -11.92 -17.26 -6.12
N ALA A 509 -12.75 -16.23 -6.27
CA ALA A 509 -14.15 -16.41 -6.62
C ALA A 509 -14.36 -16.86 -8.06
N THR A 510 -13.58 -16.31 -9.00
CA THR A 510 -13.80 -16.50 -10.45
C THR A 510 -12.89 -17.54 -11.07
N GLY A 511 -11.71 -17.77 -10.52
CA GLY A 511 -10.71 -18.67 -11.10
C GLY A 511 -9.80 -18.04 -12.14
N ASN A 512 -9.97 -16.76 -12.46
CA ASN A 512 -9.13 -16.05 -13.43
C ASN A 512 -8.11 -15.19 -12.69
N ILE A 513 -6.81 -15.46 -12.86
CA ILE A 513 -5.71 -14.74 -12.19
C ILE A 513 -5.69 -13.23 -12.48
N TYR A 514 -6.29 -12.78 -13.57
CA TYR A 514 -6.39 -11.37 -13.94
C TYR A 514 -7.65 -10.69 -13.41
N TYR A 515 -8.65 -11.44 -12.91
CA TYR A 515 -9.95 -10.87 -12.55
C TYR A 515 -9.84 -9.83 -11.42
N GLY A 516 -8.86 -9.96 -10.55
CA GLY A 516 -8.58 -9.00 -9.49
C GLY A 516 -8.25 -7.59 -9.99
N LEU A 517 -7.81 -7.44 -11.25
CA LEU A 517 -7.53 -6.14 -11.87
C LEU A 517 -8.80 -5.29 -12.10
N TRP A 518 -9.98 -5.90 -12.11
CA TRP A 518 -11.24 -5.14 -12.19
C TRP A 518 -11.41 -4.17 -11.03
N TYR A 519 -10.93 -4.51 -9.83
CA TYR A 519 -11.02 -3.61 -8.68
C TYR A 519 -10.31 -2.26 -8.95
N PRO A 520 -9.00 -2.20 -9.22
CA PRO A 520 -8.33 -0.93 -9.52
C PRO A 520 -8.85 -0.27 -10.80
N ILE A 521 -9.29 -1.02 -11.81
CA ILE A 521 -9.85 -0.47 -13.05
C ILE A 521 -11.15 0.27 -12.75
N ILE A 522 -12.10 -0.34 -12.04
CA ILE A 522 -13.39 0.27 -11.69
C ILE A 522 -13.18 1.55 -10.88
N VAL A 523 -12.30 1.52 -9.88
CA VAL A 523 -12.02 2.70 -9.04
C VAL A 523 -11.30 3.79 -9.84
N ALA A 524 -10.34 3.44 -10.71
CA ALA A 524 -9.65 4.40 -11.57
C ALA A 524 -10.61 5.06 -12.58
N VAL A 525 -11.51 4.29 -13.20
CA VAL A 525 -12.56 4.82 -14.10
C VAL A 525 -13.54 5.71 -13.34
N MET A 526 -14.00 5.30 -12.17
CA MET A 526 -14.82 6.13 -11.28
C MET A 526 -14.13 7.48 -11.01
N THR A 527 -12.85 7.46 -10.63
CA THR A 527 -12.08 8.68 -10.37
C THR A 527 -11.91 9.51 -11.62
N PHE A 528 -11.65 8.90 -12.78
CA PHE A 528 -11.57 9.61 -14.05
C PHE A 528 -12.89 10.34 -14.37
N VAL A 529 -14.02 9.64 -14.28
CA VAL A 529 -15.35 10.23 -14.60
C VAL A 529 -15.69 11.35 -13.62
N ILE A 530 -15.62 11.09 -12.31
CA ILE A 530 -15.96 12.10 -11.28
C ILE A 530 -15.00 13.29 -11.37
N GLY A 531 -13.69 13.02 -11.52
CA GLY A 531 -12.69 14.07 -11.66
C GLY A 531 -12.87 14.90 -12.92
N LEU A 532 -13.24 14.27 -14.05
CA LEU A 532 -13.46 14.97 -15.31
C LEU A 532 -14.59 16.02 -15.21
N PHE A 533 -15.71 15.65 -14.59
CA PHE A 533 -16.89 16.51 -14.55
C PHE A 533 -16.93 17.43 -13.32
N LEU A 534 -16.42 16.99 -12.17
CA LEU A 534 -16.64 17.70 -10.90
C LEU A 534 -15.38 18.35 -10.32
N MET A 535 -14.18 17.84 -10.63
CA MET A 535 -12.94 18.37 -10.05
C MET A 535 -12.48 19.63 -10.81
N PRO A 536 -12.29 20.75 -10.13
CA PRO A 536 -11.76 21.97 -10.76
C PRO A 536 -10.26 21.83 -11.03
N GLU A 537 -9.74 22.52 -12.04
CA GLU A 537 -8.30 22.76 -12.18
C GLU A 537 -7.85 23.78 -11.13
N THR A 538 -6.69 23.54 -10.52
CA THR A 538 -6.25 24.33 -9.36
C THR A 538 -4.90 25.03 -9.54
N LYS A 539 -4.19 24.80 -10.66
CA LYS A 539 -2.79 25.24 -10.85
C LYS A 539 -2.54 26.74 -10.64
N ASP A 540 -3.53 27.58 -10.95
CA ASP A 540 -3.41 29.03 -10.91
C ASP A 540 -3.95 29.64 -9.59
N ARG A 541 -4.41 28.81 -8.62
CA ARG A 541 -4.93 29.31 -7.35
C ARG A 541 -3.85 29.94 -6.48
N ASP A 542 -4.09 31.13 -5.95
CA ASP A 542 -3.22 31.75 -4.95
C ASP A 542 -3.65 31.30 -3.54
N LEU A 543 -2.75 30.64 -2.82
CA LEU A 543 -3.01 30.17 -1.47
C LEU A 543 -3.01 31.29 -0.43
N ARG A 544 -2.44 32.45 -0.75
CA ARG A 544 -2.32 33.61 0.16
C ARG A 544 -3.63 34.34 0.35
N ASP A 545 -4.49 34.32 -0.67
CA ASP A 545 -5.76 35.05 -0.69
C ASP A 545 -6.97 34.14 -0.46
N TRP A 546 -6.74 32.84 -0.28
CA TRP A 546 -7.79 31.86 -0.04
C TRP A 546 -7.95 31.55 1.44
N HIS A 547 -8.85 32.31 2.08
CA HIS A 547 -9.19 32.17 3.51
C HIS A 547 -10.50 31.45 3.74
#